data_17f1f2de5a0784b8758041fabb21135b
#
_entry.id   17f1f2de5a0784b8758041fabb21135b
#
_cell.length_a   1.000
_cell.length_b   1.000
_cell.length_c   1.000
_cell.angle_alpha   90.00
_cell.angle_beta   90.00
_cell.angle_gamma   90.00
#
_symmetry.space_group_name_H-M   'P 1'
#
loop_
_entity.id
_entity.type
_entity.pdbx_description
1 polymer ?
#
loop_
_entity_poly.entity_id
_entity_poly.type
_entity_poly.pdbx_seq_one_letter_code
_entity_poly.pdbx_strand_id
1 'polypeptide(L)'
;TYTTDENSVAIIDDHKGYYPYNSHYDWVTTMGRRQYDGGNKYFGINLTDNQSTNPDKYNEDLIWLQNDSSRLTPVKFQHPEYNRWTIQDNYGMTNLEMDIGDRNLIQFDLGVIKMDYHITFGTLKGYVYDENGNKYDVTGMPAIGEDRTVRM
;
A
#
# COMPACT_ATOMS: atom_id res chain seq x y z
N THR A 1 27.74 -3.97 1.82
CA THR A 1 27.50 -2.70 2.53
C THR A 1 26.57 -1.86 1.66
N TYR A 2 25.48 -1.40 2.21
CA TYR A 2 24.58 -0.44 1.57
C TYR A 2 24.89 0.94 2.13
N THR A 3 24.85 1.94 1.27
CA THR A 3 25.05 3.34 1.64
C THR A 3 23.80 4.12 1.25
N THR A 4 23.26 4.88 2.17
CA THR A 4 22.15 5.79 1.90
C THR A 4 22.65 7.10 1.34
N ASP A 5 21.85 7.73 0.50
CA ASP A 5 22.07 9.06 -0.09
C ASP A 5 20.86 9.97 0.17
N GLU A 6 20.86 11.15 -0.42
CA GLU A 6 19.79 12.14 -0.28
C GLU A 6 18.43 11.72 -0.89
N ASN A 7 18.42 10.65 -1.69
CA ASN A 7 17.19 10.09 -2.29
C ASN A 7 16.67 8.87 -1.53
N SER A 8 17.45 8.38 -0.56
CA SER A 8 17.06 7.22 0.23
C SER A 8 15.90 7.59 1.16
N VAL A 9 14.93 6.69 1.24
CA VAL A 9 13.75 6.82 2.10
C VAL A 9 13.60 5.58 2.96
N ALA A 10 12.97 5.71 4.11
CA ALA A 10 12.64 4.62 4.99
C ALA A 10 11.23 4.80 5.56
N ILE A 11 10.53 3.69 5.73
CA ILE A 11 9.25 3.61 6.43
C ILE A 11 9.48 2.78 7.68
N ILE A 12 8.94 3.24 8.80
CA ILE A 12 8.83 2.47 10.02
C ILE A 12 7.34 2.13 10.18
N ASP A 13 7.04 0.84 10.13
CA ASP A 13 5.71 0.32 10.43
C ASP A 13 5.77 -0.38 11.79
N ASP A 14 4.98 0.10 12.73
CA ASP A 14 4.84 -0.47 14.07
C ASP A 14 3.38 -0.40 14.49
N HIS A 15 2.75 -1.56 14.62
CA HIS A 15 1.37 -1.60 15.05
C HIS A 15 1.12 -2.68 16.10
N LYS A 16 0.07 -2.45 16.89
CA LYS A 16 -0.40 -3.36 17.92
C LYS A 16 -1.93 -3.42 17.91
N GLY A 17 -2.47 -4.62 17.95
CA GLY A 17 -3.92 -4.80 17.92
C GLY A 17 -4.39 -6.16 18.43
N TYR A 18 -5.71 -6.31 18.48
CA TYR A 18 -6.39 -7.57 18.69
C TYR A 18 -7.04 -7.97 17.36
N TYR A 19 -6.64 -9.12 16.84
CA TYR A 19 -7.07 -9.59 15.53
C TYR A 19 -8.04 -10.75 15.68
N PRO A 20 -8.99 -10.89 14.74
CA PRO A 20 -9.85 -12.07 14.70
C PRO A 20 -9.02 -13.33 14.41
N TYR A 21 -9.50 -14.48 14.85
CA TYR A 21 -8.86 -15.78 14.63
C TYR A 21 -8.54 -16.05 13.15
N ASN A 22 -9.42 -15.65 12.25
CA ASN A 22 -9.14 -15.60 10.82
C ASN A 22 -9.05 -14.15 10.41
N SER A 23 -7.92 -13.74 9.88
CA SER A 23 -7.67 -12.39 9.40
C SER A 23 -7.09 -12.40 8.00
N HIS A 24 -7.48 -11.40 7.21
CA HIS A 24 -6.93 -11.13 5.90
C HIS A 24 -6.76 -9.63 5.72
N TYR A 25 -5.70 -9.23 5.06
CA TYR A 25 -5.52 -7.88 4.55
C TYR A 25 -4.68 -7.88 3.27
N ASP A 26 -4.93 -6.89 2.45
CA ASP A 26 -4.05 -6.42 1.40
C ASP A 26 -3.45 -5.08 1.81
N TRP A 27 -2.20 -4.86 1.48
CA TRP A 27 -1.48 -3.63 1.76
C TRP A 27 -0.50 -3.29 0.65
N VAL A 28 -0.40 -1.99 0.33
CA VAL A 28 0.64 -1.46 -0.54
C VAL A 28 1.15 -0.14 0.00
N THR A 29 2.45 0.01 0.00
CA THR A 29 3.10 1.27 0.31
C THR A 29 4.16 1.62 -0.72
N THR A 30 4.33 2.91 -0.92
CA THR A 30 5.43 3.49 -1.70
C THR A 30 5.90 4.78 -1.08
N MET A 31 7.17 5.08 -1.24
CA MET A 31 7.75 6.35 -0.82
C MET A 31 8.90 6.74 -1.75
N GLY A 32 9.05 8.02 -2.00
CA GLY A 32 10.12 8.55 -2.83
C GLY A 32 10.03 10.05 -3.01
N ARG A 33 10.63 10.56 -4.06
CA ARG A 33 10.53 11.97 -4.44
C ARG A 33 9.70 12.10 -5.70
N ARG A 34 8.84 13.11 -5.74
CA ARG A 34 7.99 13.46 -6.89
C ARG A 34 7.97 14.96 -7.14
N GLN A 35 7.77 15.31 -8.41
CA GLN A 35 7.53 16.70 -8.82
C GLN A 35 6.06 17.05 -8.54
N TYR A 36 5.82 17.90 -7.56
CA TYR A 36 4.51 18.49 -7.29
C TYR A 36 4.67 19.84 -6.58
N ASP A 37 3.69 20.69 -6.71
CA ASP A 37 3.65 22.00 -6.07
C ASP A 37 4.97 22.77 -6.24
N GLY A 38 5.46 22.81 -7.50
CA GLY A 38 6.64 23.57 -7.93
C GLY A 38 8.00 23.03 -7.50
N GLY A 39 8.10 21.81 -6.97
CA GLY A 39 9.38 21.25 -6.54
C GLY A 39 9.46 19.74 -6.48
N ASN A 40 10.68 19.24 -6.32
CA ASN A 40 10.95 17.81 -6.09
C ASN A 40 10.87 17.53 -4.59
N LYS A 41 9.75 16.99 -4.13
CA LYS A 41 9.40 16.83 -2.72
C LYS A 41 9.20 15.38 -2.34
N TYR A 42 9.29 15.06 -1.07
CA TYR A 42 8.92 13.74 -0.57
C TYR A 42 7.43 13.48 -0.76
N PHE A 43 7.14 12.27 -1.20
CA PHE A 43 5.82 11.77 -1.47
C PHE A 43 5.74 10.29 -1.08
N GLY A 44 4.66 9.89 -0.47
CA GLY A 44 4.39 8.50 -0.15
C GLY A 44 2.91 8.20 -0.12
N ILE A 45 2.57 6.92 -0.22
CA ILE A 45 1.20 6.43 -0.08
C ILE A 45 1.22 5.21 0.82
N ASN A 46 0.21 5.10 1.66
CA ASN A 46 -0.18 3.88 2.35
C ASN A 46 -1.61 3.52 1.95
N LEU A 47 -1.82 2.29 1.52
CA LEU A 47 -3.13 1.77 1.13
C LEU A 47 -3.34 0.40 1.73
N THR A 48 -4.52 0.19 2.33
CA THR A 48 -4.86 -1.06 2.98
C THR A 48 -6.32 -1.44 2.75
N ASP A 49 -6.57 -2.68 2.40
CA ASP A 49 -7.90 -3.28 2.45
C ASP A 49 -7.90 -4.33 3.57
N ASN A 50 -8.33 -3.92 4.74
CA ASN A 50 -8.35 -4.75 5.93
C ASN A 50 -9.79 -5.07 6.38
N GLN A 51 -9.92 -5.76 7.51
CA GLN A 51 -11.21 -6.16 8.07
C GLN A 51 -11.88 -5.06 8.91
N SER A 52 -11.67 -3.79 8.58
CA SER A 52 -12.38 -2.69 9.24
C SER A 52 -13.88 -2.82 9.06
N THR A 53 -14.64 -2.69 10.15
CA THR A 53 -16.11 -2.75 10.13
C THR A 53 -16.75 -1.50 9.52
N ASN A 54 -16.00 -0.42 9.42
CA ASN A 54 -16.41 0.83 8.77
C ASN A 54 -15.18 1.48 8.12
N PRO A 55 -14.80 1.04 6.91
CA PRO A 55 -13.60 1.52 6.23
C PRO A 55 -13.68 3.01 5.85
N ASP A 56 -14.86 3.58 5.61
CA ASP A 56 -15.01 5.01 5.35
C ASP A 56 -14.57 5.89 6.54
N LYS A 57 -14.65 5.34 7.73
CA LYS A 57 -14.27 6.05 8.95
C LYS A 57 -12.93 5.61 9.53
N TYR A 58 -12.60 4.34 9.41
CA TYR A 58 -11.46 3.69 10.05
C TYR A 58 -10.68 2.89 8.99
N ASN A 59 -9.96 3.62 8.15
CA ASN A 59 -8.96 3.06 7.24
C ASN A 59 -7.60 3.68 7.52
N GLU A 60 -6.56 3.08 6.95
CA GLU A 60 -5.18 3.54 7.05
C GLU A 60 -4.69 4.16 5.75
N ASP A 61 -5.63 4.47 4.83
CA ASP A 61 -5.34 4.96 3.50
C ASP A 61 -4.99 6.45 3.55
N LEU A 62 -3.77 6.78 3.14
CA LEU A 62 -3.30 8.16 3.17
C LEU A 62 -2.18 8.44 2.17
N ILE A 63 -2.03 9.71 1.85
CA ILE A 63 -0.88 10.29 1.16
C ILE A 63 -0.03 11.02 2.19
N TRP A 64 1.30 10.77 2.17
CA TRP A 64 2.29 11.62 2.82
C TRP A 64 2.86 12.60 1.82
N LEU A 65 2.78 13.87 2.14
CA LEU A 65 3.40 14.97 1.42
C LEU A 65 4.60 15.49 2.22
N GLN A 66 5.46 16.32 1.62
CA GLN A 66 6.69 16.82 2.24
C GLN A 66 6.54 17.25 3.71
N ASN A 67 5.48 17.99 4.01
CA ASN A 67 5.22 18.55 5.35
C ASN A 67 3.75 18.35 5.77
N ASP A 68 3.02 17.49 5.10
CA ASP A 68 1.59 17.30 5.30
C ASP A 68 1.17 15.87 4.98
N SER A 69 -0.07 15.55 5.27
CA SER A 69 -0.71 14.30 4.88
C SER A 69 -2.16 14.52 4.50
N SER A 70 -2.67 13.71 3.60
CA SER A 70 -4.08 13.73 3.21
C SER A 70 -4.65 12.32 3.30
N ARG A 71 -5.87 12.21 3.82
CA ARG A 71 -6.59 10.94 3.84
C ARG A 71 -7.03 10.57 2.44
N LEU A 72 -7.09 9.26 2.21
CA LEU A 72 -7.68 8.68 1.01
C LEU A 72 -8.99 7.98 1.35
N THR A 73 -9.80 7.78 0.34
CA THR A 73 -10.99 6.95 0.40
C THR A 73 -10.59 5.48 0.47
N PRO A 74 -11.43 4.62 1.10
CA PRO A 74 -11.15 3.20 1.22
C PRO A 74 -10.94 2.56 -0.15
N VAL A 75 -9.88 1.78 -0.27
CA VAL A 75 -9.54 1.08 -1.51
C VAL A 75 -9.94 -0.40 -1.45
N LYS A 76 -10.01 -1.01 -2.64
CA LYS A 76 -10.14 -2.45 -2.85
C LYS A 76 -9.01 -2.94 -3.72
N PHE A 77 -8.44 -4.07 -3.30
CA PHE A 77 -7.43 -4.79 -4.06
C PHE A 77 -8.08 -5.88 -4.90
N GLN A 78 -7.55 -6.08 -6.08
CA GLN A 78 -7.85 -7.23 -6.93
C GLN A 78 -6.53 -7.79 -7.46
N HIS A 79 -6.46 -9.09 -7.55
CA HIS A 79 -5.28 -9.82 -8.03
C HIS A 79 -5.62 -10.52 -9.37
N PRO A 80 -5.83 -9.76 -10.48
CA PRO A 80 -6.27 -10.34 -11.74
C PRO A 80 -5.26 -11.30 -12.35
N GLU A 81 -3.98 -11.11 -12.04
CA GLU A 81 -2.88 -11.96 -12.49
C GLU A 81 -1.86 -12.15 -11.36
N TYR A 82 -1.06 -13.21 -11.43
CA TYR A 82 -0.03 -13.50 -10.42
C TYR A 82 0.96 -12.35 -10.21
N ASN A 83 1.28 -11.61 -11.26
CA ASN A 83 2.25 -10.52 -11.26
C ASN A 83 1.63 -9.12 -11.38
N ARG A 84 0.31 -9.01 -11.23
CA ARG A 84 -0.38 -7.72 -11.33
C ARG A 84 -1.51 -7.60 -10.33
N TRP A 85 -1.48 -6.51 -9.56
CA TRP A 85 -2.57 -6.10 -8.70
C TRP A 85 -3.22 -4.82 -9.23
N THR A 86 -4.52 -4.66 -8.99
CA THR A 86 -5.23 -3.40 -9.19
C THR A 86 -5.78 -2.91 -7.86
N ILE A 87 -5.67 -1.60 -7.64
CA ILE A 87 -6.05 -0.96 -6.38
C ILE A 87 -6.91 0.24 -6.73
N GLN A 88 -8.17 0.20 -6.34
CA GLN A 88 -9.15 1.21 -6.73
C GLN A 88 -10.10 1.52 -5.58
N ASP A 89 -10.59 2.75 -5.53
CA ASP A 89 -11.70 3.14 -4.68
C ASP A 89 -13.01 3.25 -5.47
N ASN A 90 -14.11 3.46 -4.78
CA ASN A 90 -15.43 3.61 -5.41
C ASN A 90 -15.73 5.03 -5.93
N TYR A 91 -14.83 5.98 -5.71
CA TYR A 91 -15.07 7.41 -5.97
C TYR A 91 -14.19 7.95 -7.12
N GLY A 92 -13.29 7.13 -7.66
CA GLY A 92 -12.36 7.53 -8.72
C GLY A 92 -11.19 8.40 -8.22
N MET A 93 -10.95 8.42 -6.91
CA MET A 93 -9.86 9.16 -6.29
C MET A 93 -8.54 8.36 -6.32
N THR A 94 -8.64 7.04 -6.34
CA THR A 94 -7.51 6.11 -6.43
C THR A 94 -7.71 5.16 -7.59
N ASN A 95 -6.74 5.11 -8.50
CA ASN A 95 -6.73 4.17 -9.61
C ASN A 95 -5.29 3.76 -9.91
N LEU A 96 -4.89 2.63 -9.34
CA LEU A 96 -3.52 2.14 -9.39
C LEU A 96 -3.47 0.72 -9.94
N GLU A 97 -2.35 0.43 -10.57
CA GLU A 97 -1.90 -0.90 -10.91
C GLU A 97 -0.49 -1.09 -10.34
N MET A 98 -0.22 -2.23 -9.74
CA MET A 98 1.11 -2.64 -9.31
C MET A 98 1.60 -3.79 -10.19
N ASP A 99 2.67 -3.54 -10.93
CA ASP A 99 3.42 -4.59 -11.62
C ASP A 99 4.42 -5.20 -10.64
N ILE A 100 4.26 -6.48 -10.35
CA ILE A 100 5.10 -7.23 -9.40
C ILE A 100 6.30 -7.82 -10.14
N GLY A 101 7.49 -7.42 -9.72
CA GLY A 101 8.76 -7.93 -10.27
C GLY A 101 9.35 -9.08 -9.45
N ASP A 102 9.08 -9.10 -8.13
CA ASP A 102 9.57 -10.15 -7.22
C ASP A 102 8.57 -10.42 -6.10
N ARG A 103 8.66 -11.63 -5.52
CA ARG A 103 7.74 -12.07 -4.46
C ARG A 103 8.39 -13.07 -3.52
N ASN A 104 8.25 -12.82 -2.22
CA ASN A 104 8.55 -13.77 -1.17
C ASN A 104 7.26 -14.40 -0.64
N LEU A 105 7.30 -15.70 -0.35
CA LEU A 105 6.15 -16.45 0.18
C LEU A 105 6.51 -17.06 1.53
N ILE A 106 5.60 -16.92 2.49
CA ILE A 106 5.63 -17.64 3.76
C ILE A 106 4.31 -18.39 3.88
N GLN A 107 4.36 -19.70 3.68
CA GLN A 107 3.14 -20.52 3.66
C GLN A 107 3.32 -21.75 4.54
N PHE A 108 2.36 -21.97 5.43
CA PHE A 108 2.21 -23.19 6.19
C PHE A 108 0.77 -23.38 6.67
N ASP A 109 0.34 -24.63 6.85
CA ASP A 109 -0.95 -24.99 7.44
C ASP A 109 -0.75 -26.16 8.40
N LEU A 110 -0.94 -25.90 9.69
CA LEU A 110 -0.85 -26.87 10.79
C LEU A 110 -2.23 -27.21 11.38
N GLY A 111 -3.29 -26.96 10.62
CA GLY A 111 -4.67 -27.17 11.05
C GLY A 111 -5.20 -26.00 11.89
N VAL A 112 -4.74 -25.84 13.12
CA VAL A 112 -5.18 -24.74 14.02
C VAL A 112 -4.49 -23.42 13.73
N ILE A 113 -3.30 -23.46 13.15
CA ILE A 113 -2.54 -22.28 12.73
C ILE A 113 -2.26 -22.39 11.23
N LYS A 114 -2.58 -21.33 10.51
CA LYS A 114 -2.28 -21.22 9.08
C LYS A 114 -1.71 -19.83 8.80
N MET A 115 -0.75 -19.78 7.89
CA MET A 115 -0.26 -18.53 7.29
C MET A 115 -0.16 -18.72 5.78
N ASP A 116 -0.68 -17.76 5.06
CA ASP A 116 -0.48 -17.57 3.63
C ASP A 116 -0.15 -16.09 3.43
N TYR A 117 1.14 -15.81 3.23
CA TYR A 117 1.67 -14.44 3.24
C TYR A 117 2.57 -14.23 2.05
N HIS A 118 2.14 -13.34 1.19
CA HIS A 118 2.84 -12.90 0.00
C HIS A 118 3.40 -11.50 0.25
N ILE A 119 4.71 -11.36 0.22
CA ILE A 119 5.40 -10.07 0.24
C ILE A 119 5.88 -9.79 -1.18
N THR A 120 5.40 -8.73 -1.79
CA THR A 120 5.66 -8.41 -3.18
C THR A 120 6.45 -7.12 -3.33
N PHE A 121 7.30 -7.08 -4.34
CA PHE A 121 8.10 -5.91 -4.71
C PHE A 121 7.84 -5.59 -6.17
N GLY A 122 7.55 -4.33 -6.46
CA GLY A 122 7.18 -3.94 -7.82
C GLY A 122 7.20 -2.45 -8.06
N THR A 123 6.47 -2.04 -9.08
CA THR A 123 6.29 -0.63 -9.44
C THR A 123 4.84 -0.29 -9.61
N LEU A 124 4.46 0.90 -9.17
CA LEU A 124 3.11 1.42 -9.36
C LEU A 124 2.96 2.11 -10.71
N LYS A 125 1.72 2.08 -11.22
CA LYS A 125 1.20 2.91 -12.31
C LYS A 125 -0.11 3.51 -11.89
N GLY A 126 -0.41 4.71 -12.39
CA GLY A 126 -1.69 5.36 -12.15
C GLY A 126 -1.57 6.57 -11.24
N TYR A 127 -2.65 6.86 -10.52
CA TYR A 127 -2.76 8.12 -9.78
C TYR A 127 -3.62 7.99 -8.53
N VAL A 128 -3.41 8.97 -7.64
CA VAL A 128 -4.29 9.25 -6.49
C VAL A 128 -4.63 10.75 -6.46
N TYR A 129 -5.76 11.08 -5.84
CA TYR A 129 -6.15 12.47 -5.53
C TYR A 129 -6.13 12.67 -4.02
N ASP A 130 -5.68 13.84 -3.57
CA ASP A 130 -5.84 14.25 -2.18
C ASP A 130 -7.25 14.81 -1.90
N GLU A 131 -7.53 15.13 -0.64
CA GLU A 131 -8.81 15.72 -0.20
C GLU A 131 -9.11 17.07 -0.86
N ASN A 132 -8.12 17.76 -1.41
CA ASN A 132 -8.26 19.03 -2.12
C ASN A 132 -8.48 18.86 -3.63
N GLY A 133 -8.48 17.62 -4.13
CA GLY A 133 -8.62 17.30 -5.54
C GLY A 133 -7.33 17.46 -6.35
N ASN A 134 -6.17 17.56 -5.71
CA ASN A 134 -4.89 17.56 -6.41
C ASN A 134 -4.54 16.14 -6.84
N LYS A 135 -4.16 15.99 -8.10
CA LYS A 135 -3.78 14.71 -8.69
C LYS A 135 -2.29 14.45 -8.57
N TYR A 136 -1.93 13.28 -8.10
CA TYR A 136 -0.55 12.80 -8.02
C TYR A 136 -0.37 11.56 -8.87
N ASP A 137 0.46 11.64 -9.89
CA ASP A 137 0.88 10.50 -10.71
C ASP A 137 1.99 9.75 -9.98
N VAL A 138 1.79 8.46 -9.77
CA VAL A 138 2.73 7.58 -9.06
C VAL A 138 3.43 6.59 -9.99
N THR A 139 3.25 6.73 -11.29
CA THR A 139 3.82 5.83 -12.29
C THR A 139 5.34 5.75 -12.17
N GLY A 140 5.85 4.51 -12.07
CA GLY A 140 7.26 4.19 -11.92
C GLY A 140 7.79 4.28 -10.48
N MET A 141 6.95 4.55 -9.47
CA MET A 141 7.38 4.48 -8.07
C MET A 141 7.57 3.03 -7.63
N PRO A 142 8.70 2.71 -6.96
CA PRO A 142 8.87 1.40 -6.35
C PRO A 142 7.85 1.21 -5.22
N ALA A 143 7.34 0.00 -5.09
CA ALA A 143 6.35 -0.32 -4.06
C ALA A 143 6.63 -1.68 -3.42
N ILE A 144 6.21 -1.78 -2.16
CA ILE A 144 6.09 -3.03 -1.43
C ILE A 144 4.60 -3.30 -1.26
N GLY A 145 4.18 -4.54 -1.49
CA GLY A 145 2.81 -4.99 -1.29
C GLY A 145 2.74 -6.26 -0.48
N GLU A 146 1.67 -6.42 0.26
CA GLU A 146 1.39 -7.61 1.07
C GLU A 146 -0.04 -8.08 0.82
N ASP A 147 -0.18 -9.40 0.62
CA ASP A 147 -1.43 -10.14 0.68
C ASP A 147 -1.25 -11.19 1.77
N ARG A 148 -1.97 -11.04 2.88
CA ARG A 148 -1.78 -11.87 4.05
C ARG A 148 -3.08 -12.45 4.57
N THR A 149 -3.16 -13.78 4.58
CA THR A 149 -4.21 -14.53 5.27
C THR A 149 -3.61 -15.30 6.44
N VAL A 150 -4.18 -15.14 7.61
CA VAL A 150 -3.73 -15.80 8.85
C VAL A 150 -4.91 -16.40 9.61
N ARG A 151 -4.67 -17.58 10.17
CA ARG A 151 -5.52 -18.23 11.19
C ARG A 151 -4.66 -18.60 12.38
N MET A 152 -4.93 -18.00 13.57
CA MET A 152 -4.18 -18.25 14.82
C MET A 152 -4.98 -17.76 16.05
#